data_be27c22b171224e860dc1f327d47c88d
#
_entry.id   be27c22b171224e860dc1f327d47c88d
#
_cell.length_a   1.000
_cell.length_b   1.000
_cell.length_c   1.000
_cell.angle_alpha   90.00
_cell.angle_beta   90.00
_cell.angle_gamma   90.00
#
_symmetry.space_group_name_H-M   'P 1'
#
loop_
_entity.id
_entity.type
_entity.pdbx_description
1 polymer ?
#
loop_
_entity_poly.entity_id
_entity_poly.type
_entity_poly.pdbx_seq_one_letter_code
_entity_poly.pdbx_strand_id
1 'polypeptide(L)'
;MERETVGSRGDLYLPAETEENKMRKKSHLSLAAYLIGELESEQLDRHKKAFYLGSILPDLTPKMITSPHEFQTSYRELQEKICDLISYVQSGEGKERVVWRRLGVVMHYLADYFTFPHNTVFDGSLKDHCLYERDMKHAMRTYIHTGDARMIFEAQRMRKGQITNVSELFAYIEKTHKTYLGAVHDVKDDCRWIVEMCSWALIGLVNIICKADEKLQPLQWMYA
;
A
#
# COMPACT_ATOMS: atom_id res chain seq x y z
N MET A 1 -14.68 -21.27 -56.33
CA MET A 1 -15.59 -20.86 -55.24
C MET A 1 -14.94 -21.28 -53.95
N GLU A 2 -13.96 -20.49 -53.52
CA GLU A 2 -13.12 -20.76 -52.33
C GLU A 2 -13.50 -19.74 -51.28
N ARG A 3 -13.80 -20.23 -50.06
CA ARG A 3 -14.09 -19.39 -48.89
C ARG A 3 -12.83 -19.30 -48.05
N GLU A 4 -12.21 -18.14 -48.06
CA GLU A 4 -11.18 -17.82 -47.05
C GLU A 4 -11.84 -17.39 -45.78
N THR A 5 -11.63 -18.13 -44.72
CA THR A 5 -11.93 -17.72 -43.33
C THR A 5 -10.71 -17.10 -42.73
N VAL A 6 -10.64 -15.78 -42.68
CA VAL A 6 -9.62 -15.08 -41.94
C VAL A 6 -10.05 -14.99 -40.50
N GLY A 7 -9.41 -15.78 -39.65
CA GLY A 7 -9.49 -15.68 -38.20
C GLY A 7 -8.57 -14.61 -37.68
N SER A 8 -9.14 -13.45 -37.37
CA SER A 8 -8.43 -12.39 -36.64
C SER A 8 -8.27 -12.78 -35.18
N ARG A 9 -7.07 -13.25 -34.80
CA ARG A 9 -6.63 -13.22 -33.40
C ARG A 9 -6.32 -11.78 -33.06
N GLY A 10 -7.19 -11.14 -32.27
CA GLY A 10 -6.88 -9.89 -31.63
C GLY A 10 -5.78 -10.09 -30.58
N ASP A 11 -4.55 -9.87 -30.97
CA ASP A 11 -3.46 -9.74 -30.02
C ASP A 11 -3.75 -8.56 -29.13
N LEU A 12 -3.98 -8.84 -27.85
CA LEU A 12 -4.07 -7.81 -26.80
C LEU A 12 -2.70 -7.14 -26.71
N TYR A 13 -2.54 -6.00 -27.36
CA TYR A 13 -1.35 -5.18 -27.27
C TYR A 13 -1.27 -4.59 -25.85
N LEU A 14 -0.56 -5.28 -24.95
CA LEU A 14 -0.17 -4.70 -23.68
C LEU A 14 0.92 -3.68 -23.98
N PRO A 15 0.73 -2.40 -23.61
CA PRO A 15 1.76 -1.40 -23.81
C PRO A 15 3.04 -1.84 -23.08
N ALA A 16 4.18 -1.70 -23.74
CA ALA A 16 5.47 -2.02 -23.17
C ALA A 16 5.63 -1.27 -21.84
N GLU A 17 6.03 -1.98 -20.77
CA GLU A 17 6.31 -1.37 -19.47
C GLU A 17 7.35 -0.27 -19.64
N THR A 18 7.00 0.95 -19.31
CA THR A 18 7.95 2.06 -19.29
C THR A 18 8.92 1.86 -18.10
N GLU A 19 10.15 2.38 -18.21
CA GLU A 19 11.12 2.37 -17.10
C GLU A 19 10.54 3.04 -15.83
N GLU A 20 9.66 4.02 -16.01
CA GLU A 20 8.92 4.71 -14.96
C GLU A 20 8.02 3.73 -14.17
N ASN A 21 7.18 2.95 -14.84
CA ASN A 21 6.34 1.94 -14.21
C ASN A 21 7.15 0.86 -13.47
N LYS A 22 8.34 0.51 -13.97
CA LYS A 22 9.25 -0.38 -13.25
C LYS A 22 9.84 0.26 -11.99
N MET A 23 9.98 1.59 -11.96
CA MET A 23 10.56 2.29 -10.79
C MET A 23 9.58 2.38 -9.63
N ARG A 24 8.33 2.74 -9.90
CA ARG A 24 7.24 2.78 -8.89
C ARG A 24 7.08 1.44 -8.19
N LYS A 25 6.91 0.37 -8.95
CA LYS A 25 6.75 -1.00 -8.41
C LYS A 25 7.86 -1.42 -7.45
N LYS A 26 9.10 -0.94 -7.65
CA LYS A 26 10.24 -1.33 -6.81
C LYS A 26 10.22 -0.70 -5.42
N SER A 27 9.75 0.55 -5.27
CA SER A 27 9.59 1.17 -3.95
C SER A 27 8.49 0.47 -3.13
N HIS A 28 7.33 0.21 -3.75
CA HIS A 28 6.24 -0.54 -3.10
C HIS A 28 6.65 -1.96 -2.71
N LEU A 29 7.41 -2.66 -3.56
CA LEU A 29 7.93 -4.00 -3.22
C LEU A 29 8.94 -3.95 -2.07
N SER A 30 9.79 -2.93 -2.01
CA SER A 30 10.74 -2.77 -0.90
C SER A 30 10.00 -2.49 0.41
N LEU A 31 9.03 -1.58 0.40
CA LEU A 31 8.15 -1.33 1.55
C LEU A 31 7.39 -2.58 1.98
N ALA A 32 6.81 -3.32 1.03
CA ALA A 32 6.07 -4.55 1.32
C ALA A 32 6.97 -5.62 1.95
N ALA A 33 8.22 -5.76 1.47
CA ALA A 33 9.19 -6.69 2.05
C ALA A 33 9.54 -6.32 3.50
N TYR A 34 9.73 -5.03 3.76
CA TYR A 34 9.94 -4.49 5.09
C TYR A 34 8.76 -4.79 6.02
N LEU A 35 7.54 -4.42 5.61
CA LEU A 35 6.33 -4.64 6.42
C LEU A 35 6.09 -6.13 6.73
N ILE A 36 6.38 -7.04 5.79
CA ILE A 36 6.30 -8.48 6.02
C ILE A 36 7.30 -8.92 7.09
N GLY A 37 8.55 -8.45 6.98
CA GLY A 37 9.61 -8.81 7.91
C GLY A 37 9.34 -8.34 9.33
N GLU A 38 8.88 -7.10 9.50
CA GLU A 38 8.63 -6.51 10.82
C GLU A 38 7.33 -7.00 11.47
N LEU A 39 6.33 -7.43 10.68
CA LEU A 39 5.07 -7.93 11.22
C LEU A 39 5.21 -9.31 11.88
N GLU A 40 6.23 -10.09 11.51
CA GLU A 40 6.54 -11.42 12.08
C GLU A 40 5.32 -12.37 12.11
N SER A 41 4.51 -12.35 11.05
CA SER A 41 3.29 -13.15 10.94
C SER A 41 3.50 -14.36 10.03
N GLU A 42 3.38 -15.58 10.58
CA GLU A 42 3.44 -16.82 9.80
C GLU A 42 2.39 -16.87 8.68
N GLN A 43 1.20 -16.33 8.93
CA GLN A 43 0.13 -16.29 7.93
C GLN A 43 0.52 -15.37 6.77
N LEU A 44 1.09 -14.19 7.06
CA LEU A 44 1.58 -13.29 6.03
C LEU A 44 2.73 -13.91 5.26
N ASP A 45 3.66 -14.60 5.93
CA ASP A 45 4.76 -15.31 5.27
C ASP A 45 4.28 -16.36 4.28
N ARG A 46 3.26 -17.15 4.66
CA ARG A 46 2.62 -18.12 3.73
C ARG A 46 2.00 -17.45 2.51
N HIS A 47 1.50 -16.22 2.66
CA HIS A 47 0.79 -15.48 1.62
C HIS A 47 1.55 -14.25 1.10
N LYS A 48 2.84 -14.10 1.40
CA LYS A 48 3.65 -12.94 1.00
C LYS A 48 3.61 -12.62 -0.49
N LYS A 49 3.53 -13.63 -1.37
CA LYS A 49 3.37 -13.39 -2.81
C LYS A 49 2.05 -12.67 -3.15
N ALA A 50 1.00 -12.93 -2.39
CA ALA A 50 -0.28 -12.25 -2.58
C ALA A 50 -0.21 -10.80 -2.09
N PHE A 51 0.45 -10.56 -0.96
CA PHE A 51 0.69 -9.21 -0.45
C PHE A 51 1.56 -8.38 -1.41
N TYR A 52 2.67 -8.94 -1.91
CA TYR A 52 3.49 -8.29 -2.95
C TYR A 52 2.69 -7.96 -4.20
N LEU A 53 1.89 -8.91 -4.69
CA LEU A 53 1.03 -8.64 -5.84
C LEU A 53 0.06 -7.50 -5.54
N GLY A 54 -0.56 -7.48 -4.37
CA GLY A 54 -1.45 -6.40 -3.94
C GLY A 54 -0.75 -5.05 -3.91
N SER A 55 0.47 -4.99 -3.38
CA SER A 55 1.23 -3.75 -3.24
C SER A 55 1.67 -3.10 -4.57
N ILE A 56 1.56 -3.81 -5.69
CA ILE A 56 1.85 -3.27 -7.04
C ILE A 56 0.65 -3.32 -7.98
N LEU A 57 -0.44 -3.95 -7.55
CA LEU A 57 -1.60 -4.18 -8.42
C LEU A 57 -2.24 -2.89 -8.96
N PRO A 58 -2.39 -1.80 -8.18
CA PRO A 58 -2.91 -0.55 -8.70
C PRO A 58 -2.09 -0.03 -9.87
N ASP A 59 -0.76 -0.10 -9.83
CA ASP A 59 0.16 0.30 -10.90
C ASP A 59 0.13 -0.59 -12.15
N LEU A 60 -0.50 -1.76 -12.06
CA LEU A 60 -0.64 -2.69 -13.17
C LEU A 60 -1.97 -2.52 -13.92
N THR A 61 -2.86 -1.68 -13.43
CA THR A 61 -4.19 -1.52 -14.01
C THR A 61 -4.24 -0.31 -14.96
N PRO A 62 -5.00 -0.36 -16.06
CA PRO A 62 -5.18 0.79 -16.97
C PRO A 62 -5.78 2.02 -16.27
N LYS A 63 -6.47 1.86 -15.15
CA LYS A 63 -7.00 2.97 -14.34
C LYS A 63 -5.92 3.94 -13.87
N MET A 64 -4.67 3.48 -13.70
CA MET A 64 -3.55 4.33 -13.32
C MET A 64 -3.35 5.52 -14.28
N ILE A 65 -3.61 5.31 -15.58
CA ILE A 65 -3.45 6.36 -16.60
C ILE A 65 -4.57 7.40 -16.51
N THR A 66 -5.75 7.02 -16.04
CA THR A 66 -6.98 7.85 -16.04
C THR A 66 -7.35 8.39 -14.66
N SER A 67 -6.81 7.83 -13.59
CA SER A 67 -7.12 8.21 -12.21
C SER A 67 -5.83 8.21 -11.39
N PRO A 68 -5.20 9.37 -11.19
CA PRO A 68 -4.02 9.47 -10.33
C PRO A 68 -4.37 9.01 -8.90
N HIS A 69 -3.41 8.31 -8.25
CA HIS A 69 -3.57 7.83 -6.88
C HIS A 69 -3.34 8.95 -5.86
N GLU A 70 -3.93 10.12 -6.13
CA GLU A 70 -3.89 11.26 -5.22
C GLU A 70 -4.90 11.09 -4.09
N PHE A 71 -4.56 11.60 -2.92
CA PHE A 71 -5.45 11.54 -1.75
C PHE A 71 -6.84 12.10 -2.07
N GLN A 72 -6.92 13.28 -2.68
CA GLN A 72 -8.18 13.97 -2.93
C GLN A 72 -9.13 13.23 -3.87
N THR A 73 -8.57 12.46 -4.81
CA THR A 73 -9.34 11.78 -5.86
C THR A 73 -9.66 10.33 -5.52
N SER A 74 -8.80 9.66 -4.77
CA SER A 74 -8.88 8.21 -4.55
C SER A 74 -9.10 7.78 -3.09
N TYR A 75 -9.12 8.72 -2.11
CA TYR A 75 -9.27 8.36 -0.70
C TYR A 75 -10.61 7.67 -0.41
N ARG A 76 -11.69 8.11 -1.05
CA ARG A 76 -12.99 7.43 -0.92
C ARG A 76 -12.93 5.99 -1.44
N GLU A 77 -12.24 5.76 -2.56
CA GLU A 77 -12.04 4.42 -3.10
C GLU A 77 -11.24 3.55 -2.11
N LEU A 78 -10.24 4.12 -1.43
CA LEU A 78 -9.50 3.43 -0.39
C LEU A 78 -10.39 3.05 0.79
N GLN A 79 -11.23 3.97 1.26
CA GLN A 79 -12.20 3.69 2.35
C GLN A 79 -13.13 2.53 1.97
N GLU A 80 -13.69 2.54 0.76
CA GLU A 80 -14.52 1.46 0.23
C GLU A 80 -13.76 0.12 0.20
N LYS A 81 -12.52 0.10 -0.29
CA LYS A 81 -11.66 -1.11 -0.31
C LYS A 81 -11.39 -1.68 1.09
N ILE A 82 -11.20 -0.82 2.09
CA ILE A 82 -11.00 -1.23 3.48
C ILE A 82 -12.30 -1.81 4.05
N CYS A 83 -13.45 -1.16 3.83
CA CYS A 83 -14.75 -1.68 4.27
C CYS A 83 -15.08 -3.03 3.60
N ASP A 84 -14.83 -3.16 2.30
CA ASP A 84 -15.00 -4.40 1.55
C ASP A 84 -14.08 -5.53 2.03
N LEU A 85 -12.86 -5.19 2.43
CA LEU A 85 -11.93 -6.16 3.01
C LEU A 85 -12.48 -6.71 4.32
N ILE A 86 -12.93 -5.84 5.21
CA ILE A 86 -13.49 -6.25 6.51
C ILE A 86 -14.77 -7.05 6.34
N SER A 87 -15.69 -6.60 5.49
CA SER A 87 -16.92 -7.33 5.17
C SER A 87 -16.62 -8.72 4.59
N TYR A 88 -15.60 -8.83 3.74
CA TYR A 88 -15.15 -10.09 3.16
C TYR A 88 -14.62 -11.06 4.23
N VAL A 89 -13.95 -10.55 5.25
CA VAL A 89 -13.50 -11.38 6.39
C VAL A 89 -14.69 -11.80 7.24
N GLN A 90 -15.58 -10.88 7.57
CA GLN A 90 -16.76 -11.12 8.39
C GLN A 90 -17.74 -12.12 7.77
N SER A 91 -17.77 -12.27 6.44
CA SER A 91 -18.60 -13.27 5.79
C SER A 91 -18.21 -14.73 6.12
N GLY A 92 -17.04 -14.94 6.70
CA GLY A 92 -16.50 -16.28 7.00
C GLY A 92 -16.08 -17.10 5.76
N GLU A 93 -16.29 -16.58 4.56
CA GLU A 93 -15.87 -17.18 3.28
C GLU A 93 -14.51 -16.65 2.82
N GLY A 94 -13.90 -15.80 3.61
CA GLY A 94 -12.67 -15.10 3.29
C GLY A 94 -11.49 -16.03 3.11
N LYS A 95 -10.92 -16.07 1.90
CA LYS A 95 -9.67 -16.79 1.64
C LYS A 95 -8.49 -15.94 2.09
N GLU A 96 -7.65 -16.43 2.99
CA GLU A 96 -6.46 -15.71 3.51
C GLU A 96 -5.64 -15.04 2.39
N ARG A 97 -5.36 -15.76 1.31
CA ARG A 97 -4.64 -15.20 0.16
C ARG A 97 -5.29 -13.92 -0.41
N VAL A 98 -6.62 -13.84 -0.42
CA VAL A 98 -7.35 -12.65 -0.91
C VAL A 98 -7.25 -11.52 0.09
N VAL A 99 -7.36 -11.82 1.39
CA VAL A 99 -7.18 -10.86 2.48
C VAL A 99 -5.82 -10.18 2.38
N TRP A 100 -4.74 -10.96 2.32
CA TRP A 100 -3.38 -10.42 2.25
C TRP A 100 -3.12 -9.63 0.96
N ARG A 101 -3.70 -10.06 -0.17
CA ARG A 101 -3.62 -9.27 -1.41
C ARG A 101 -4.34 -7.92 -1.27
N ARG A 102 -5.52 -7.88 -0.67
CA ARG A 102 -6.28 -6.65 -0.45
C ARG A 102 -5.55 -5.71 0.51
N LEU A 103 -4.93 -6.25 1.56
CA LEU A 103 -4.06 -5.46 2.45
C LEU A 103 -2.88 -4.85 1.71
N GLY A 104 -2.24 -5.60 0.80
CA GLY A 104 -1.19 -5.05 -0.06
C GLY A 104 -1.68 -3.86 -0.91
N VAL A 105 -2.90 -3.93 -1.47
CA VAL A 105 -3.51 -2.80 -2.20
C VAL A 105 -3.70 -1.59 -1.29
N VAL A 106 -4.16 -1.78 -0.05
CA VAL A 106 -4.31 -0.68 0.92
C VAL A 106 -2.95 -0.03 1.21
N MET A 107 -1.91 -0.82 1.42
CA MET A 107 -0.56 -0.29 1.67
C MET A 107 0.00 0.50 0.48
N HIS A 108 -0.32 0.10 -0.75
CA HIS A 108 0.04 0.85 -1.94
C HIS A 108 -0.55 2.27 -1.91
N TYR A 109 -1.88 2.39 -1.78
CA TYR A 109 -2.53 3.71 -1.74
C TYR A 109 -2.02 4.58 -0.60
N LEU A 110 -1.80 3.99 0.58
CA LEU A 110 -1.25 4.74 1.72
C LEU A 110 0.17 5.24 1.44
N ALA A 111 1.01 4.46 0.79
CA ALA A 111 2.35 4.89 0.42
C ALA A 111 2.30 6.07 -0.56
N ASP A 112 1.42 6.02 -1.57
CA ASP A 112 1.26 7.10 -2.54
C ASP A 112 0.79 8.40 -1.88
N TYR A 113 -0.14 8.34 -0.93
CA TYR A 113 -0.64 9.52 -0.24
C TYR A 113 0.42 10.28 0.56
N PHE A 114 1.49 9.60 0.96
CA PHE A 114 2.63 10.18 1.67
C PHE A 114 3.87 10.28 0.77
N THR A 115 3.66 10.33 -0.54
CA THR A 115 4.67 10.63 -1.56
C THR A 115 4.38 11.98 -2.17
N PHE A 116 5.28 12.95 -2.05
CA PHE A 116 5.03 14.36 -2.38
C PHE A 116 4.43 14.60 -3.76
N PRO A 117 4.91 14.00 -4.86
CA PRO A 117 4.33 14.19 -6.19
C PRO A 117 2.87 13.71 -6.36
N HIS A 118 2.36 12.90 -5.45
CA HIS A 118 0.96 12.43 -5.46
C HIS A 118 0.01 13.36 -4.70
N ASN A 119 0.41 14.60 -4.44
CA ASN A 119 -0.36 15.55 -3.67
C ASN A 119 -0.52 16.88 -4.41
N THR A 120 -1.65 17.55 -4.18
CA THR A 120 -1.98 18.83 -4.83
C THR A 120 -1.05 19.99 -4.48
N VAL A 121 -0.21 19.83 -3.46
CA VAL A 121 0.82 20.80 -3.08
C VAL A 121 2.10 20.68 -3.92
N PHE A 122 2.20 19.63 -4.75
CA PHE A 122 3.30 19.49 -5.70
C PHE A 122 3.05 20.36 -6.94
N ASP A 123 3.96 21.26 -7.22
CA ASP A 123 3.91 22.20 -8.35
C ASP A 123 4.91 21.87 -9.46
N GLY A 124 5.57 20.71 -9.37
CA GLY A 124 6.57 20.24 -10.32
C GLY A 124 5.97 19.73 -11.64
N SER A 125 6.82 19.64 -12.65
CA SER A 125 6.47 19.03 -13.93
C SER A 125 6.38 17.50 -13.85
N LEU A 126 5.82 16.85 -14.88
CA LEU A 126 5.86 15.39 -14.99
C LEU A 126 7.29 14.83 -14.92
N LYS A 127 8.27 15.55 -15.47
CA LYS A 127 9.68 15.18 -15.38
C LYS A 127 10.18 15.20 -13.93
N ASP A 128 9.79 16.23 -13.17
CA ASP A 128 10.18 16.35 -11.75
C ASP A 128 9.53 15.25 -10.92
N HIS A 129 8.28 14.91 -11.21
CA HIS A 129 7.59 13.76 -10.63
C HIS A 129 8.38 12.46 -10.87
N CYS A 130 8.75 12.17 -12.12
CA CYS A 130 9.53 10.96 -12.47
C CYS A 130 10.90 10.91 -11.79
N LEU A 131 11.57 12.06 -11.67
CA LEU A 131 12.85 12.17 -10.97
C LEU A 131 12.69 11.90 -9.47
N TYR A 132 11.65 12.48 -8.86
CA TYR A 132 11.34 12.25 -7.46
C TYR A 132 11.07 10.77 -7.15
N GLU A 133 10.25 10.10 -7.95
CA GLU A 133 9.97 8.67 -7.78
C GLU A 133 11.20 7.78 -7.98
N ARG A 134 12.09 8.16 -8.91
CA ARG A 134 13.38 7.48 -9.07
C ARG A 134 14.22 7.57 -7.80
N ASP A 135 14.31 8.75 -7.21
CA ASP A 135 15.09 9.00 -6.01
C ASP A 135 14.41 8.35 -4.78
N MET A 136 13.08 8.38 -4.71
CA MET A 136 12.27 7.67 -3.71
C MET A 136 12.55 6.16 -3.71
N LYS A 137 12.64 5.52 -4.87
CA LYS A 137 12.98 4.09 -4.98
C LYS A 137 14.32 3.76 -4.30
N HIS A 138 15.32 4.59 -4.52
CA HIS A 138 16.63 4.39 -3.92
C HIS A 138 16.64 4.71 -2.42
N ALA A 139 16.00 5.80 -2.04
CA ALA A 139 15.89 6.21 -0.65
C ALA A 139 15.11 5.20 0.19
N MET A 140 13.94 4.76 -0.27
CA MET A 140 13.11 3.75 0.42
C MET A 140 13.90 2.45 0.63
N ARG A 141 14.58 1.97 -0.41
CA ARG A 141 15.39 0.75 -0.32
C ARG A 141 16.50 0.86 0.72
N THR A 142 17.10 2.03 0.87
CA THR A 142 18.12 2.28 1.89
C THR A 142 17.49 2.46 3.26
N TYR A 143 16.41 3.26 3.34
CA TYR A 143 15.76 3.65 4.58
C TYR A 143 15.22 2.45 5.38
N ILE A 144 14.56 1.49 4.72
CA ILE A 144 14.01 0.30 5.38
C ILE A 144 15.05 -0.62 6.04
N HIS A 145 16.33 -0.42 5.72
CA HIS A 145 17.45 -1.14 6.36
C HIS A 145 18.11 -0.31 7.47
N THR A 146 17.62 0.89 7.77
CA THR A 146 18.12 1.70 8.88
C THR A 146 17.48 1.30 10.20
N GLY A 147 18.18 1.56 11.31
CA GLY A 147 17.62 1.43 12.64
C GLY A 147 16.40 2.33 12.87
N ASP A 148 16.32 3.48 12.17
CA ASP A 148 15.21 4.43 12.28
C ASP A 148 13.89 3.82 11.80
N ALA A 149 13.88 3.13 10.67
CA ALA A 149 12.69 2.46 10.17
C ALA A 149 12.16 1.42 11.17
N ARG A 150 13.06 0.59 11.72
CA ARG A 150 12.71 -0.39 12.73
C ARG A 150 12.18 0.25 14.01
N MET A 151 12.82 1.32 14.49
CA MET A 151 12.33 2.06 15.67
C MET A 151 10.92 2.62 15.45
N ILE A 152 10.62 3.10 14.25
CA ILE A 152 9.27 3.56 13.90
C ILE A 152 8.27 2.41 14.00
N PHE A 153 8.55 1.26 13.39
CA PHE A 153 7.64 0.11 13.44
C PHE A 153 7.38 -0.34 14.88
N GLU A 154 8.44 -0.49 15.68
CA GLU A 154 8.35 -0.84 17.10
C GLU A 154 7.53 0.20 17.90
N ALA A 155 7.73 1.48 17.63
CA ALA A 155 6.95 2.54 18.28
C ALA A 155 5.46 2.43 17.95
N GLN A 156 5.09 2.08 16.71
CA GLN A 156 3.70 1.85 16.32
C GLN A 156 3.14 0.58 16.98
N ARG A 157 3.94 -0.48 17.09
CA ARG A 157 3.59 -1.72 17.76
C ARG A 157 3.30 -1.51 19.25
N MET A 158 4.13 -0.70 19.94
CA MET A 158 4.03 -0.40 21.37
C MET A 158 3.02 0.71 21.71
N ARG A 159 2.44 1.35 20.70
CA ARG A 159 1.57 2.51 20.91
C ARG A 159 0.32 2.14 21.69
N LYS A 160 0.10 2.82 22.82
CA LYS A 160 -1.16 2.74 23.57
C LYS A 160 -2.28 3.38 22.75
N GLY A 161 -3.41 2.69 22.60
CA GLY A 161 -4.53 3.16 21.76
C GLY A 161 -4.44 2.65 20.32
N GLN A 162 -4.22 1.36 20.16
CA GLN A 162 -4.31 0.69 18.87
C GLN A 162 -5.69 0.94 18.23
N ILE A 163 -5.71 1.02 16.91
CA ILE A 163 -6.95 1.11 16.14
C ILE A 163 -7.85 -0.07 16.50
N THR A 164 -9.05 0.23 16.96
CA THR A 164 -10.03 -0.78 17.34
C THR A 164 -11.17 -0.88 16.34
N ASN A 165 -11.33 0.13 15.50
CA ASN A 165 -12.38 0.20 14.50
C ASN A 165 -11.95 1.06 13.29
N VAL A 166 -12.71 0.92 12.21
CA VAL A 166 -12.44 1.58 10.93
C VAL A 166 -12.51 3.10 11.00
N SER A 167 -13.41 3.64 11.81
CA SER A 167 -13.59 5.10 11.93
C SER A 167 -12.35 5.75 12.54
N GLU A 168 -11.74 5.11 13.53
CA GLU A 168 -10.46 5.57 14.11
C GLU A 168 -9.33 5.53 13.09
N LEU A 169 -9.28 4.49 12.25
CA LEU A 169 -8.31 4.38 11.16
C LEU A 169 -8.45 5.56 10.19
N PHE A 170 -9.66 5.81 9.71
CA PHE A 170 -9.91 6.88 8.75
C PHE A 170 -9.59 8.26 9.33
N ALA A 171 -10.05 8.54 10.54
CA ALA A 171 -9.76 9.81 11.22
C ALA A 171 -8.24 10.04 11.41
N TYR A 172 -7.50 8.99 11.69
CA TYR A 172 -6.04 9.09 11.83
C TYR A 172 -5.37 9.35 10.49
N ILE A 173 -5.74 8.62 9.42
CA ILE A 173 -5.20 8.83 8.07
C ILE A 173 -5.42 10.29 7.65
N GLU A 174 -6.65 10.80 7.77
CA GLU A 174 -7.00 12.17 7.39
C GLU A 174 -6.20 13.22 8.20
N LYS A 175 -6.15 13.05 9.52
CA LYS A 175 -5.39 13.94 10.40
C LYS A 175 -3.91 13.94 10.06
N THR A 176 -3.33 12.76 9.87
CA THR A 176 -1.90 12.61 9.60
C THR A 176 -1.55 13.15 8.22
N HIS A 177 -2.39 12.88 7.21
CA HIS A 177 -2.20 13.43 5.87
C HIS A 177 -2.27 14.97 5.86
N LYS A 178 -3.21 15.56 6.61
CA LYS A 178 -3.26 17.02 6.76
C LYS A 178 -1.98 17.58 7.39
N THR A 179 -1.41 16.88 8.37
CA THR A 179 -0.14 17.27 8.98
C THR A 179 1.01 17.16 7.99
N TYR A 180 1.04 16.07 7.22
CA TYR A 180 2.00 15.83 6.15
C TYR A 180 2.01 16.96 5.11
N LEU A 181 0.84 17.40 4.63
CA LEU A 181 0.74 18.49 3.64
C LEU A 181 1.30 19.83 4.14
N GLY A 182 1.37 20.05 5.43
CA GLY A 182 1.96 21.25 6.05
C GLY A 182 3.45 21.13 6.38
N ALA A 183 4.06 19.97 6.12
CA ALA A 183 5.47 19.70 6.42
C ALA A 183 6.39 20.14 5.27
N VAL A 184 7.70 20.12 5.53
CA VAL A 184 8.70 20.19 4.46
C VAL A 184 8.76 18.82 3.77
N HIS A 185 8.82 18.83 2.45
CA HIS A 185 8.82 17.61 1.65
C HIS A 185 10.19 17.37 1.03
N ASP A 186 10.81 16.29 1.42
CA ASP A 186 11.91 15.67 0.71
C ASP A 186 11.76 14.15 0.69
N VAL A 187 12.55 13.50 -0.14
CA VAL A 187 12.48 12.05 -0.35
C VAL A 187 12.73 11.25 0.92
N LYS A 188 13.57 11.74 1.83
CA LYS A 188 13.88 11.06 3.10
C LYS A 188 12.74 11.21 4.10
N ASP A 189 12.16 12.39 4.19
CA ASP A 189 11.01 12.66 5.04
C ASP A 189 9.79 11.88 4.57
N ASP A 190 9.55 11.79 3.26
CA ASP A 190 8.50 10.96 2.70
C ASP A 190 8.69 9.48 3.06
N CYS A 191 9.92 8.94 2.99
CA CYS A 191 10.19 7.57 3.44
C CYS A 191 9.77 7.35 4.89
N ARG A 192 10.05 8.32 5.77
CA ARG A 192 9.65 8.26 7.18
C ARG A 192 8.13 8.27 7.34
N TRP A 193 7.43 9.19 6.66
CA TRP A 193 5.97 9.28 6.70
C TRP A 193 5.29 8.01 6.18
N ILE A 194 5.79 7.47 5.07
CA ILE A 194 5.30 6.23 4.46
C ILE A 194 5.47 5.05 5.43
N VAL A 195 6.66 4.87 6.00
CA VAL A 195 6.93 3.77 6.93
C VAL A 195 6.07 3.90 8.18
N GLU A 196 5.94 5.09 8.76
CA GLU A 196 5.10 5.35 9.93
C GLU A 196 3.63 5.02 9.65
N MET A 197 3.07 5.58 8.59
CA MET A 197 1.66 5.40 8.24
C MET A 197 1.34 3.95 7.88
N CYS A 198 2.15 3.33 7.02
CA CYS A 198 1.89 1.96 6.57
C CYS A 198 2.07 0.94 7.69
N SER A 199 3.05 1.13 8.58
CA SER A 199 3.24 0.26 9.76
C SER A 199 2.02 0.35 10.68
N TRP A 200 1.60 1.55 11.02
CA TRP A 200 0.47 1.77 11.91
C TRP A 200 -0.85 1.26 11.33
N ALA A 201 -1.11 1.55 10.06
CA ALA A 201 -2.32 1.08 9.38
C ALA A 201 -2.35 -0.44 9.23
N LEU A 202 -1.21 -1.07 8.92
CA LEU A 202 -1.12 -2.53 8.79
C LEU A 202 -1.40 -3.22 10.12
N ILE A 203 -0.76 -2.78 11.21
CA ILE A 203 -0.99 -3.29 12.56
C ILE A 203 -2.47 -3.14 12.96
N GLY A 204 -3.04 -1.95 12.73
CA GLY A 204 -4.44 -1.67 13.05
C GLY A 204 -5.43 -2.51 12.24
N LEU A 205 -5.22 -2.65 10.93
CA LEU A 205 -6.08 -3.46 10.07
C LEU A 205 -5.99 -4.94 10.41
N VAL A 206 -4.79 -5.47 10.66
CA VAL A 206 -4.63 -6.86 11.09
C VAL A 206 -5.37 -7.08 12.43
N ASN A 207 -5.29 -6.14 13.36
CA ASN A 207 -6.03 -6.23 14.63
C ASN A 207 -7.55 -6.25 14.42
N ILE A 208 -8.09 -5.38 13.56
CA ILE A 208 -9.53 -5.36 13.22
C ILE A 208 -9.94 -6.68 12.57
N ILE A 209 -9.15 -7.17 11.63
CA ILE A 209 -9.40 -8.40 10.88
C ILE A 209 -9.37 -9.62 11.81
N CYS A 210 -8.39 -9.74 12.70
CA CYS A 210 -8.29 -10.85 13.65
C CYS A 210 -9.43 -10.86 14.66
N LYS A 211 -9.97 -9.69 15.03
CA LYS A 211 -11.18 -9.62 15.86
C LYS A 211 -12.45 -10.03 15.11
N ALA A 212 -12.45 -9.85 13.79
CA ALA A 212 -13.61 -10.17 12.96
C ALA A 212 -13.65 -11.65 12.53
N ASP A 213 -12.51 -12.34 12.54
CA ASP A 213 -12.39 -13.75 12.17
C ASP A 213 -11.48 -14.50 13.16
N GLU A 214 -12.08 -15.35 14.01
CA GLU A 214 -11.36 -16.20 14.96
C GLU A 214 -10.41 -17.21 14.31
N LYS A 215 -10.55 -17.48 13.01
CA LYS A 215 -9.63 -18.33 12.24
C LYS A 215 -8.31 -17.64 11.92
N LEU A 216 -8.28 -16.32 11.91
CA LEU A 216 -7.08 -15.54 11.74
C LEU A 216 -6.43 -15.37 13.12
N GLN A 217 -5.33 -16.06 13.34
CA GLN A 217 -4.62 -15.94 14.61
C GLN A 217 -4.07 -14.51 14.78
N PRO A 218 -4.32 -13.89 15.93
CA PRO A 218 -3.74 -12.61 16.25
C PRO A 218 -2.21 -12.70 16.29
N LEU A 219 -1.54 -11.59 16.03
CA LEU A 219 -0.09 -11.51 16.12
C LEU A 219 0.35 -11.83 17.56
N GLN A 220 1.32 -12.72 17.73
CA GLN A 220 1.73 -13.25 19.05
C GLN A 220 2.06 -12.15 20.06
N TRP A 221 2.60 -11.03 19.61
CA TRP A 221 2.98 -9.90 20.46
C TRP A 221 1.82 -8.95 20.81
N MET A 222 0.61 -9.13 20.25
CA MET A 222 -0.53 -8.25 20.55
C MET A 222 -1.13 -8.50 21.94
N TYR A 223 -0.78 -9.62 22.58
CA TYR A 223 -1.27 -10.01 23.90
C TYR A 223 -0.17 -10.15 24.94
N ALA A 224 1.07 -9.86 24.61
CA ALA A 224 2.19 -9.79 25.54
C ALA A 224 2.31 -8.39 26.14
#